data_d76559a6796e9ffefe2f573106463431
#
_entry.id   d76559a6796e9ffefe2f573106463431
#
_cell.length_a   1.000
_cell.length_b   1.000
_cell.length_c   1.000
_cell.angle_alpha   90.00
_cell.angle_beta   90.00
_cell.angle_gamma   90.00
#
_symmetry.space_group_name_H-M   'P 1'
#
loop_
_entity.id
_entity.type
_entity.pdbx_description
1 polymer ?
#
loop_
_entity_poly.entity_id
_entity_poly.type
_entity_poly.pdbx_seq_one_letter_code
_entity_poly.pdbx_strand_id
1 'polypeptide(L)'
;EVSGELKKMNEDAGRRISSNLSKMVRLKTVSHFAAAETDEAEFVKFRQLLDDLYPLTAEAGQRRLIGRTGLLYRIPGKSAEKACVFMAHYDVVPAEESEWDFDPFSGEMKDGFICGRGSLDTKCTLCSVMEAVEEKLREGWIPAHDLYLSFSGEEEVEGEDADAIVK
;
A
#
# COMPACT_ATOMS: atom_id res chain seq x y z
N GLU A 1 -9.35 28.63 -18.30
CA GLU A 1 -9.11 27.32 -18.99
C GLU A 1 -8.17 26.43 -18.20
N VAL A 2 -7.00 26.92 -17.77
CA VAL A 2 -6.04 26.14 -16.95
C VAL A 2 -6.68 25.60 -15.67
N SER A 3 -7.59 26.33 -15.04
CA SER A 3 -8.28 25.87 -13.80
C SER A 3 -9.25 24.73 -14.04
N GLY A 4 -9.87 24.66 -15.23
CA GLY A 4 -10.79 23.60 -15.61
C GLY A 4 -10.08 22.27 -15.91
N GLU A 5 -8.95 22.30 -16.58
CA GLU A 5 -8.13 21.14 -16.86
C GLU A 5 -7.52 20.56 -15.57
N LEU A 6 -6.96 21.42 -14.72
CA LEU A 6 -6.44 20.98 -13.41
C LEU A 6 -7.52 20.34 -12.54
N LYS A 7 -8.74 20.90 -12.54
CA LYS A 7 -9.84 20.33 -11.79
C LYS A 7 -10.19 18.93 -12.31
N LYS A 8 -10.28 18.77 -13.64
CA LYS A 8 -10.56 17.47 -14.26
C LYS A 8 -9.46 16.44 -13.96
N MET A 9 -8.19 16.83 -14.07
CA MET A 9 -7.06 15.96 -13.73
C MET A 9 -7.13 15.50 -12.29
N ASN A 10 -7.43 16.39 -11.34
CA ASN A 10 -7.57 16.05 -9.93
C ASN A 10 -8.76 15.11 -9.67
N GLU A 11 -9.89 15.30 -10.37
CA GLU A 11 -11.04 14.41 -10.27
C GLU A 11 -10.73 13.01 -10.84
N ASP A 12 -10.00 12.92 -11.94
CA ASP A 12 -9.58 11.65 -12.55
C ASP A 12 -8.58 10.91 -11.65
N ALA A 13 -7.60 11.62 -11.09
CA ALA A 13 -6.66 11.09 -10.12
C ALA A 13 -7.39 10.60 -8.85
N GLY A 14 -8.32 11.40 -8.33
CA GLY A 14 -9.12 11.04 -7.15
C GLY A 14 -9.91 9.74 -7.39
N ARG A 15 -10.56 9.59 -8.54
CA ARG A 15 -11.28 8.35 -8.89
C ARG A 15 -10.35 7.15 -8.98
N ARG A 16 -9.17 7.29 -9.61
CA ARG A 16 -8.17 6.23 -9.70
C ARG A 16 -7.70 5.79 -8.32
N ILE A 17 -7.25 6.74 -7.49
CA ILE A 17 -6.75 6.49 -6.14
C ILE A 17 -7.81 5.80 -5.27
N SER A 18 -9.04 6.31 -5.28
CA SER A 18 -10.14 5.71 -4.53
C SER A 18 -10.45 4.30 -4.99
N SER A 19 -10.44 4.06 -6.31
CA SER A 19 -10.64 2.71 -6.85
C SER A 19 -9.51 1.75 -6.44
N ASN A 20 -8.26 2.22 -6.42
CA ASN A 20 -7.12 1.39 -6.05
C ASN A 20 -7.15 1.06 -4.55
N LEU A 21 -7.43 2.04 -3.68
CA LEU A 21 -7.61 1.78 -2.25
C LEU A 21 -8.79 0.82 -1.98
N SER A 22 -9.92 0.99 -2.69
CA SER A 22 -11.05 0.06 -2.60
C SER A 22 -10.64 -1.39 -2.91
N LYS A 23 -9.83 -1.60 -3.97
CA LYS A 23 -9.30 -2.95 -4.30
C LYS A 23 -8.41 -3.51 -3.20
N MET A 24 -7.57 -2.66 -2.58
CA MET A 24 -6.70 -3.06 -1.47
C MET A 24 -7.49 -3.47 -0.23
N VAL A 25 -8.56 -2.73 0.10
CA VAL A 25 -9.43 -3.02 1.25
C VAL A 25 -10.13 -4.36 1.10
N ARG A 26 -10.48 -4.77 -0.13
CA ARG A 26 -11.15 -6.06 -0.41
C ARG A 26 -10.29 -7.29 -0.13
N LEU A 27 -8.97 -7.13 -0.05
CA LEU A 27 -8.07 -8.24 0.25
C LEU A 27 -7.95 -8.38 1.77
N LYS A 28 -8.30 -9.56 2.27
CA LYS A 28 -8.36 -9.89 3.70
C LYS A 28 -6.97 -10.24 4.25
N THR A 29 -6.06 -9.27 4.21
CA THR A 29 -4.71 -9.42 4.77
C THR A 29 -4.72 -9.38 6.29
N VAL A 30 -5.52 -10.26 6.90
CA VAL A 30 -5.67 -10.35 8.36
C VAL A 30 -4.45 -11.07 8.93
N SER A 31 -3.74 -10.39 9.83
CA SER A 31 -2.65 -10.98 10.59
C SER A 31 -3.17 -11.56 11.92
N HIS A 32 -2.54 -12.64 12.36
CA HIS A 32 -2.86 -13.31 13.61
C HIS A 32 -1.59 -13.58 14.40
N PHE A 33 -1.65 -13.51 15.73
CA PHE A 33 -0.52 -13.88 16.61
C PHE A 33 -0.04 -15.31 16.37
N ALA A 34 -0.96 -16.23 16.10
CA ALA A 34 -0.63 -17.57 15.65
C ALA A 34 -0.49 -17.57 14.12
N ALA A 35 0.73 -17.59 13.62
CA ALA A 35 1.03 -17.53 12.19
C ALA A 35 0.26 -18.56 11.33
N ALA A 36 -0.08 -19.72 11.90
CA ALA A 36 -0.86 -20.76 11.23
C ALA A 36 -2.32 -20.35 10.93
N GLU A 37 -2.83 -19.32 11.57
CA GLU A 37 -4.19 -18.79 11.36
C GLU A 37 -4.22 -17.71 10.25
N THR A 38 -3.05 -17.22 9.82
CA THR A 38 -2.95 -16.21 8.79
C THR A 38 -3.13 -16.85 7.41
N ASP A 39 -4.07 -16.34 6.62
CA ASP A 39 -4.24 -16.75 5.21
C ASP A 39 -3.17 -16.09 4.32
N GLU A 40 -2.06 -16.78 4.11
CA GLU A 40 -0.96 -16.29 3.27
C GLU A 40 -1.39 -16.02 1.81
N ALA A 41 -2.42 -16.68 1.31
CA ALA A 41 -2.89 -16.46 -0.06
C ALA A 41 -3.42 -15.04 -0.26
N GLU A 42 -4.05 -14.43 0.74
CA GLU A 42 -4.50 -13.04 0.68
C GLU A 42 -3.31 -12.07 0.61
N PHE A 43 -2.21 -12.35 1.32
CA PHE A 43 -0.97 -11.56 1.24
C PHE A 43 -0.30 -11.70 -0.13
N VAL A 44 -0.31 -12.90 -0.73
CA VAL A 44 0.18 -13.11 -2.10
C VAL A 44 -0.65 -12.30 -3.10
N LYS A 45 -1.99 -12.36 -3.00
CA LYS A 45 -2.89 -11.56 -3.85
C LYS A 45 -2.66 -10.06 -3.70
N PHE A 46 -2.40 -9.59 -2.48
CA PHE A 46 -2.12 -8.17 -2.23
C PHE A 46 -0.83 -7.72 -2.92
N ARG A 47 0.23 -8.52 -2.81
CA ARG A 47 1.49 -8.24 -3.51
C ARG A 47 1.32 -8.20 -5.04
N GLN A 48 0.56 -9.14 -5.60
CA GLN A 48 0.24 -9.14 -7.02
C GLN A 48 -0.57 -7.90 -7.41
N LEU A 49 -1.54 -7.52 -6.60
CA LEU A 49 -2.32 -6.29 -6.82
C LEU A 49 -1.43 -5.05 -6.88
N LEU A 50 -0.42 -4.95 -5.99
CA LEU A 50 0.54 -3.84 -6.03
C LEU A 50 1.33 -3.81 -7.34
N ASP A 51 1.80 -4.95 -7.83
CA ASP A 51 2.51 -5.04 -9.12
C ASP A 51 1.61 -4.64 -10.30
N ASP A 52 0.35 -5.05 -10.27
CA ASP A 52 -0.62 -4.73 -11.32
C ASP A 52 -1.00 -3.25 -11.34
N LEU A 53 -1.13 -2.63 -10.17
CA LEU A 53 -1.53 -1.22 -10.04
C LEU A 53 -0.36 -0.24 -10.25
N TYR A 54 0.86 -0.65 -9.88
CA TYR A 54 2.05 0.20 -9.83
C TYR A 54 3.25 -0.41 -10.58
N PRO A 55 3.11 -0.68 -11.89
CA PRO A 55 4.14 -1.39 -12.65
C PRO A 55 5.48 -0.64 -12.74
N LEU A 56 5.48 0.70 -12.80
CA LEU A 56 6.73 1.46 -12.84
C LEU A 56 7.47 1.39 -11.49
N THR A 57 6.72 1.44 -10.38
CA THR A 57 7.27 1.28 -9.04
C THR A 57 7.81 -0.15 -8.84
N ALA A 58 7.10 -1.16 -9.33
CA ALA A 58 7.54 -2.55 -9.28
C ALA A 58 8.83 -2.77 -10.06
N GLU A 59 8.94 -2.19 -11.27
CA GLU A 59 10.13 -2.27 -12.12
C GLU A 59 11.31 -1.49 -11.52
N ALA A 60 11.13 -0.23 -11.14
CA ALA A 60 12.18 0.63 -10.63
C ALA A 60 12.64 0.24 -9.22
N GLY A 61 11.72 -0.27 -8.39
CA GLY A 61 11.92 -0.45 -6.95
C GLY A 61 12.65 -1.72 -6.54
N GLN A 62 12.98 -2.63 -7.46
CA GLN A 62 13.68 -3.88 -7.14
C GLN A 62 13.09 -4.56 -5.89
N ARG A 63 11.76 -4.75 -5.87
CA ARG A 63 11.02 -5.25 -4.70
C ARG A 63 11.65 -6.52 -4.14
N ARG A 64 11.85 -6.53 -2.83
CA ARG A 64 12.29 -7.69 -2.06
C ARG A 64 11.21 -8.09 -1.07
N LEU A 65 11.01 -9.39 -0.92
CA LEU A 65 10.24 -9.94 0.20
C LEU A 65 11.23 -10.18 1.35
N ILE A 66 10.96 -9.60 2.49
CA ILE A 66 11.77 -9.71 3.70
C ILE A 66 10.94 -10.42 4.75
N GLY A 67 11.49 -11.46 5.36
CA GLY A 67 10.72 -12.30 6.26
C GLY A 67 9.57 -13.01 5.50
N ARG A 68 8.43 -13.08 6.10
CA ARG A 68 7.25 -13.77 5.56
C ARG A 68 6.39 -12.84 4.69
N THR A 69 6.18 -11.62 5.14
CA THR A 69 5.25 -10.68 4.51
C THR A 69 5.84 -9.28 4.28
N GLY A 70 6.99 -8.93 4.86
CA GLY A 70 7.60 -7.62 4.73
C GLY A 70 8.00 -7.29 3.29
N LEU A 71 7.66 -6.11 2.80
CA LEU A 71 8.00 -5.64 1.47
C LEU A 71 8.98 -4.48 1.56
N LEU A 72 10.07 -4.57 0.81
CA LEU A 72 11.04 -3.49 0.67
C LEU A 72 11.26 -3.18 -0.81
N TYR A 73 10.97 -1.94 -1.20
CA TYR A 73 11.33 -1.39 -2.50
C TYR A 73 12.50 -0.43 -2.30
N ARG A 74 13.49 -0.48 -3.18
CA ARG A 74 14.55 0.50 -3.26
C ARG A 74 14.55 1.14 -4.64
N ILE A 75 14.20 2.42 -4.72
CA ILE A 75 14.26 3.21 -5.94
C ILE A 75 15.56 4.01 -5.88
N PRO A 76 16.55 3.70 -6.76
CA PRO A 76 17.83 4.37 -6.76
C PRO A 76 17.68 5.87 -7.03
N GLY A 77 18.34 6.69 -6.22
CA GLY A 77 18.44 8.11 -6.42
C GLY A 77 19.71 8.54 -7.17
N LYS A 78 19.85 9.86 -7.35
CA LYS A 78 21.07 10.46 -7.94
C LYS A 78 22.29 10.32 -7.02
N SER A 79 22.06 10.14 -5.72
CA SER A 79 23.10 9.94 -4.70
C SER A 79 22.61 8.92 -3.66
N ALA A 80 23.50 8.01 -3.27
CA ALA A 80 23.28 7.03 -2.21
C ALA A 80 23.78 7.51 -0.82
N GLU A 81 24.25 8.76 -0.70
CA GLU A 81 24.81 9.29 0.57
C GLU A 81 23.76 9.40 1.69
N LYS A 82 22.51 9.56 1.28
CA LYS A 82 21.36 9.62 2.18
C LYS A 82 20.23 8.78 1.62
N ALA A 83 19.26 8.48 2.45
CA ALA A 83 18.04 7.80 2.02
C ALA A 83 16.81 8.45 2.64
N CYS A 84 15.71 8.35 1.94
CA CYS A 84 14.39 8.64 2.47
C CYS A 84 13.63 7.33 2.58
N VAL A 85 12.90 7.14 3.67
CA VAL A 85 12.08 5.93 3.90
C VAL A 85 10.64 6.35 4.12
N PHE A 86 9.73 5.78 3.35
CA PHE A 86 8.29 5.80 3.64
C PHE A 86 7.87 4.44 4.18
N MET A 87 7.12 4.46 5.28
CA MET A 87 6.70 3.26 5.99
C MET A 87 5.18 3.21 6.07
N ALA A 88 4.64 2.01 5.95
CA ALA A 88 3.25 1.68 6.21
C ALA A 88 3.13 0.17 6.50
N HIS A 89 1.94 -0.29 6.87
CA HIS A 89 1.64 -1.71 6.89
C HIS A 89 0.42 -2.02 6.03
N TYR A 90 0.24 -3.28 5.64
CA TYR A 90 -0.87 -3.71 4.82
C TYR A 90 -1.67 -4.86 5.42
N ASP A 91 -1.20 -5.39 6.54
CA ASP A 91 -2.02 -6.26 7.36
C ASP A 91 -3.08 -5.48 8.12
N VAL A 92 -4.04 -6.18 8.65
CA VAL A 92 -5.16 -5.64 9.40
C VAL A 92 -5.56 -6.62 10.50
N VAL A 93 -6.13 -6.10 11.59
CA VAL A 93 -6.76 -6.93 12.63
C VAL A 93 -8.03 -7.60 12.10
N PRO A 94 -8.46 -8.72 12.69
CA PRO A 94 -9.75 -9.34 12.40
C PRO A 94 -10.92 -8.35 12.53
N ALA A 95 -12.01 -8.64 11.84
CA ALA A 95 -13.24 -7.88 11.91
C ALA A 95 -14.42 -8.84 12.06
N GLU A 96 -15.19 -8.66 13.15
CA GLU A 96 -16.41 -9.40 13.37
C GLU A 96 -17.56 -8.73 12.60
N GLU A 97 -18.10 -9.39 11.58
CA GLU A 97 -19.13 -8.81 10.69
C GLU A 97 -20.34 -8.25 11.46
N SER A 98 -20.69 -8.86 12.60
CA SER A 98 -21.80 -8.41 13.46
C SER A 98 -21.57 -7.04 14.13
N GLU A 99 -20.35 -6.54 14.14
CA GLU A 99 -19.99 -5.23 14.70
C GLU A 99 -19.95 -4.11 13.65
N TRP A 100 -20.28 -4.45 12.39
CA TRP A 100 -20.21 -3.51 11.28
C TRP A 100 -21.57 -3.30 10.62
N ASP A 101 -21.85 -2.06 10.20
CA ASP A 101 -23.04 -1.70 9.44
C ASP A 101 -22.97 -2.16 7.96
N PHE A 102 -21.84 -2.68 7.53
CA PHE A 102 -21.54 -3.16 6.17
C PHE A 102 -20.47 -4.25 6.22
N ASP A 103 -20.27 -5.00 5.13
CA ASP A 103 -19.17 -5.97 5.03
C ASP A 103 -17.82 -5.27 5.23
N PRO A 104 -17.06 -5.62 6.29
CA PRO A 104 -15.79 -4.97 6.63
C PRO A 104 -14.71 -5.10 5.55
N PHE A 105 -14.89 -5.95 4.56
CA PHE A 105 -13.97 -6.10 3.43
C PHE A 105 -14.62 -5.76 2.08
N SER A 106 -15.74 -5.04 2.08
CA SER A 106 -16.42 -4.64 0.84
C SER A 106 -15.59 -3.67 -0.01
N GLY A 107 -14.81 -2.80 0.61
CA GLY A 107 -14.16 -1.68 -0.09
C GLY A 107 -15.18 -0.79 -0.80
N GLU A 108 -16.44 -0.74 -0.33
CA GLU A 108 -17.51 0.05 -0.93
C GLU A 108 -17.16 1.55 -0.88
N MET A 109 -17.43 2.24 -1.98
CA MET A 109 -17.35 3.70 -2.03
C MET A 109 -18.74 4.29 -1.82
N LYS A 110 -18.98 4.89 -0.66
CA LYS A 110 -20.27 5.41 -0.25
C LYS A 110 -20.13 6.76 0.42
N ASP A 111 -20.94 7.72 0.02
CA ASP A 111 -21.04 9.09 0.61
C ASP A 111 -19.67 9.80 0.72
N GLY A 112 -18.75 9.54 -0.20
CA GLY A 112 -17.41 10.12 -0.23
C GLY A 112 -16.37 9.37 0.63
N PHE A 113 -16.74 8.24 1.21
CA PHE A 113 -15.86 7.37 2.00
C PHE A 113 -15.57 6.06 1.28
N ILE A 114 -14.41 5.47 1.61
CA ILE A 114 -14.09 4.09 1.27
C ILE A 114 -14.28 3.27 2.54
N CYS A 115 -15.30 2.42 2.52
CA CYS A 115 -15.72 1.65 3.68
C CYS A 115 -14.95 0.35 3.80
N GLY A 116 -14.38 0.08 4.98
CA GLY A 116 -13.81 -1.23 5.27
C GLY A 116 -12.61 -1.21 6.22
N ARG A 117 -12.28 -2.39 6.74
CA ARG A 117 -11.12 -2.63 7.60
C ARG A 117 -9.83 -2.34 6.83
N GLY A 118 -8.94 -1.56 7.43
CA GLY A 118 -7.69 -1.12 6.80
C GLY A 118 -7.82 0.09 5.87
N SER A 119 -9.04 0.63 5.65
CA SER A 119 -9.20 1.83 4.83
C SER A 119 -8.53 3.06 5.44
N LEU A 120 -8.43 3.14 6.77
CA LEU A 120 -7.74 4.20 7.51
C LEU A 120 -6.40 3.70 8.08
N ASP A 121 -6.36 2.54 8.68
CA ASP A 121 -5.20 1.95 9.33
C ASP A 121 -4.76 0.67 8.59
N THR A 122 -3.73 0.70 7.72
CA THR A 122 -3.16 1.93 7.14
C THR A 122 -2.92 1.74 5.62
N LYS A 123 -3.79 0.93 4.96
CA LYS A 123 -3.73 0.74 3.49
C LYS A 123 -3.86 2.08 2.74
N CYS A 124 -4.53 3.10 3.34
CA CYS A 124 -4.59 4.44 2.73
C CYS A 124 -3.20 5.08 2.64
N THR A 125 -2.36 4.95 3.66
CA THR A 125 -0.99 5.47 3.66
C THR A 125 -0.16 4.77 2.60
N LEU A 126 -0.21 3.43 2.57
CA LEU A 126 0.47 2.63 1.55
C LEU A 126 0.02 3.04 0.14
N CYS A 127 -1.30 3.10 -0.09
CA CYS A 127 -1.86 3.53 -1.37
C CYS A 127 -1.36 4.92 -1.77
N SER A 128 -1.39 5.89 -0.86
CA SER A 128 -0.95 7.26 -1.12
C SER A 128 0.53 7.33 -1.51
N VAL A 129 1.39 6.58 -0.83
CA VAL A 129 2.82 6.50 -1.14
C VAL A 129 3.04 5.89 -2.52
N MET A 130 2.39 4.75 -2.81
CA MET A 130 2.52 4.07 -4.09
C MET A 130 2.01 4.91 -5.26
N GLU A 131 0.86 5.57 -5.11
CA GLU A 131 0.30 6.49 -6.11
C GLU A 131 1.26 7.66 -6.41
N ALA A 132 1.81 8.28 -5.37
CA ALA A 132 2.72 9.40 -5.52
C ALA A 132 4.01 9.00 -6.23
N VAL A 133 4.58 7.85 -5.87
CA VAL A 133 5.81 7.33 -6.48
C VAL A 133 5.57 6.93 -7.93
N GLU A 134 4.50 6.19 -8.21
CA GLU A 134 4.11 5.77 -9.56
C GLU A 134 3.91 6.96 -10.51
N GLU A 135 3.24 8.02 -10.03
CA GLU A 135 3.03 9.24 -10.78
C GLU A 135 4.35 9.96 -11.08
N LYS A 136 5.23 10.07 -10.07
CA LYS A 136 6.54 10.68 -10.24
C LYS A 136 7.43 9.90 -11.22
N LEU A 137 7.43 8.58 -11.15
CA LEU A 137 8.17 7.75 -12.10
C LEU A 137 7.62 7.91 -13.52
N ARG A 138 6.30 8.03 -13.69
CA ARG A 138 5.66 8.30 -14.99
C ARG A 138 6.10 9.64 -15.58
N GLU A 139 6.36 10.65 -14.74
CA GLU A 139 6.94 11.93 -15.15
C GLU A 139 8.45 11.86 -15.46
N GLY A 140 9.08 10.70 -15.32
CA GLY A 140 10.54 10.52 -15.50
C GLY A 140 11.38 11.06 -14.33
N TRP A 141 10.76 11.23 -13.16
CA TRP A 141 11.46 11.71 -11.97
C TRP A 141 12.47 10.70 -11.46
N ILE A 142 13.64 11.20 -11.07
CA ILE A 142 14.68 10.44 -10.36
C ILE A 142 14.85 11.09 -8.98
N PRO A 143 14.73 10.33 -7.87
CA PRO A 143 14.94 10.86 -6.53
C PRO A 143 16.32 11.50 -6.38
N ALA A 144 16.44 12.54 -5.55
CA ALA A 144 17.75 13.12 -5.22
C ALA A 144 18.64 12.13 -4.45
N HIS A 145 18.04 11.32 -3.60
CA HIS A 145 18.67 10.27 -2.81
C HIS A 145 17.87 8.97 -2.97
N ASP A 146 18.45 7.86 -2.54
CA ASP A 146 17.75 6.57 -2.55
C ASP A 146 16.44 6.68 -1.78
N LEU A 147 15.37 6.16 -2.38
CA LEU A 147 14.05 6.10 -1.77
C LEU A 147 13.71 4.65 -1.43
N TYR A 148 13.40 4.41 -0.18
CA TYR A 148 12.91 3.13 0.30
C TYR A 148 11.44 3.20 0.65
N LEU A 149 10.67 2.20 0.18
CA LEU A 149 9.29 1.98 0.61
C LEU A 149 9.30 0.69 1.41
N SER A 150 8.94 0.79 2.68
CA SER A 150 8.98 -0.30 3.65
C SER A 150 7.56 -0.60 4.14
N PHE A 151 7.03 -1.76 3.78
CA PHE A 151 5.66 -2.13 4.14
C PHE A 151 5.67 -3.45 4.91
N SER A 152 5.26 -3.41 6.18
CA SER A 152 5.07 -4.60 7.01
C SER A 152 3.73 -5.28 6.71
N GLY A 153 3.68 -6.58 6.85
CA GLY A 153 2.46 -7.37 6.82
C GLY A 153 2.17 -8.06 8.16
N GLU A 154 2.83 -7.66 9.23
CA GLU A 154 2.71 -8.22 10.60
C GLU A 154 2.77 -7.11 11.66
N GLU A 155 2.37 -5.88 11.33
CA GLU A 155 2.44 -4.74 12.26
C GLU A 155 1.46 -4.92 13.40
N GLU A 156 0.23 -5.32 13.11
CA GLU A 156 -0.88 -5.46 14.05
C GLU A 156 -0.69 -6.60 15.08
N VAL A 157 0.34 -7.43 14.87
CA VAL A 157 0.66 -8.57 15.75
C VAL A 157 2.10 -8.51 16.29
N GLU A 158 2.73 -7.32 16.21
CA GLU A 158 4.12 -7.12 16.65
C GLU A 158 5.09 -8.16 16.03
N GLY A 159 4.89 -8.48 14.74
CA GLY A 159 5.67 -9.47 14.04
C GLY A 159 7.10 -9.02 13.72
N GLU A 160 7.90 -9.91 13.14
CA GLU A 160 9.34 -9.70 12.93
C GLU A 160 9.69 -8.95 11.64
N ASP A 161 8.71 -8.66 10.76
CA ASP A 161 8.96 -8.08 9.44
C ASP A 161 9.66 -6.72 9.50
N ALA A 162 9.22 -5.83 10.39
CA ALA A 162 9.82 -4.50 10.54
C ALA A 162 11.29 -4.59 10.99
N ASP A 163 11.58 -5.45 11.96
CA ASP A 163 12.94 -5.71 12.45
C ASP A 163 13.80 -6.37 11.39
N ALA A 164 13.22 -7.24 10.56
CA ALA A 164 13.95 -7.90 9.48
C ALA A 164 14.27 -6.94 8.32
N ILE A 165 13.40 -5.96 8.05
CA ILE A 165 13.62 -4.95 7.00
C ILE A 165 14.79 -4.02 7.34
N VAL A 166 15.01 -3.69 8.62
CA VAL A 166 16.09 -2.76 9.03
C VAL A 166 17.46 -3.41 9.19
N LYS A 167 17.55 -4.73 9.10
CA LYS A 167 18.81 -5.52 9.12
C LYS A 167 19.38 -5.68 7.74
#